data_3237b8aacd27409bdd1f1ea6a7e016e8
#
_entry.id   3237b8aacd27409bdd1f1ea6a7e016e8
#
_cell.length_a   1.000
_cell.length_b   1.000
_cell.length_c   1.000
_cell.angle_alpha   90.00
_cell.angle_beta   90.00
_cell.angle_gamma   90.00
#
_symmetry.space_group_name_H-M   'P 1'
#
loop_
_entity.id
_entity.type
_entity.pdbx_description
1 polymer ?
#
loop_
_entity_poly.entity_id
_entity_poly.type
_entity_poly.pdbx_seq_one_letter_code
_entity_poly.pdbx_strand_id
1 'polypeptide(L)'
;MDRFVVKMACAGFLSGLLLLTGCGKKEFSLPESLKNADKEKGIYFAEKSVSFGDRYSGSENIRKYGDWIIKELKKFPGMEVEEEVFSCDTPTGNISFRNIIGKISGKSQDHVIVGAHYDTKRFSTFPFAGANDGASGTAALLLIADTLGKIQEKLPYTLHLVFFDGEECQEDYGENDGLHGSKYHAANLYKRKGKCKGMILLDMVGDKELCITPPKNSHSSLVALFEKAVESMDKNSLKGRYNGAILDDHVPFLEKNIPAVDLIDFSYGENNVYWHSPEDTMDKISGESIAFASDVTIRMLYNMKNTGL
;
A
#
# COMPACT_ATOMS: atom_id res chain seq x y z
N MET A 1 85.59 -40.83 20.36
CA MET A 1 84.96 -41.21 19.06
C MET A 1 83.57 -41.72 19.41
N ASP A 2 82.65 -40.87 19.72
CA ASP A 2 81.31 -41.30 20.10
C ASP A 2 80.31 -40.51 19.26
N ARG A 3 79.48 -41.23 18.52
CA ARG A 3 78.46 -40.70 17.67
C ARG A 3 77.17 -40.48 18.52
N PHE A 4 76.75 -39.24 18.68
CA PHE A 4 75.45 -38.91 19.23
C PHE A 4 74.39 -38.97 18.12
N VAL A 5 73.47 -39.87 18.28
CA VAL A 5 72.24 -39.96 17.44
C VAL A 5 71.19 -39.10 18.06
N VAL A 6 70.82 -38.04 17.38
CA VAL A 6 69.66 -37.15 17.76
C VAL A 6 68.41 -37.74 17.16
N LYS A 7 67.45 -38.14 18.04
CA LYS A 7 66.09 -38.51 17.63
C LYS A 7 65.30 -37.25 17.44
N MET A 8 64.85 -36.97 16.22
CA MET A 8 63.81 -35.96 15.94
C MET A 8 62.41 -36.48 16.31
N ALA A 9 61.78 -35.82 17.23
CA ALA A 9 60.34 -36.03 17.55
C ALA A 9 59.51 -35.23 16.57
N CYS A 10 58.69 -35.91 15.79
CA CYS A 10 57.67 -35.26 14.95
C CYS A 10 56.50 -34.81 15.84
N ALA A 11 56.38 -33.50 16.04
CA ALA A 11 55.21 -32.90 16.61
C ALA A 11 54.12 -32.77 15.51
N GLY A 12 53.06 -33.56 15.61
CA GLY A 12 51.88 -33.46 14.73
C GLY A 12 51.12 -32.17 15.00
N PHE A 13 51.08 -31.30 14.02
CA PHE A 13 50.17 -30.15 14.02
C PHE A 13 48.75 -30.64 13.71
N LEU A 14 47.89 -30.72 14.69
CA LEU A 14 46.43 -30.84 14.50
C LEU A 14 45.91 -29.49 13.99
N SER A 15 45.67 -29.39 12.69
CA SER A 15 44.96 -28.27 12.10
C SER A 15 43.48 -28.32 12.54
N GLY A 16 43.14 -27.57 13.58
CA GLY A 16 41.76 -27.32 13.95
C GLY A 16 41.05 -26.54 12.86
N LEU A 17 40.23 -27.21 12.07
CA LEU A 17 39.31 -26.59 11.11
C LEU A 17 38.24 -25.85 11.91
N LEU A 18 38.41 -24.53 12.14
CA LEU A 18 37.38 -23.66 12.65
C LEU A 18 36.27 -23.58 11.59
N LEU A 19 35.22 -24.36 11.75
CA LEU A 19 33.95 -24.15 11.05
C LEU A 19 33.36 -22.82 11.53
N LEU A 20 33.65 -21.75 10.81
CA LEU A 20 32.90 -20.53 10.88
C LEU A 20 31.48 -20.85 10.43
N THR A 21 30.61 -21.17 11.37
CA THR A 21 29.16 -21.15 11.14
C THR A 21 28.79 -19.70 10.88
N GLY A 22 28.85 -19.31 9.62
CA GLY A 22 28.29 -18.07 9.15
C GLY A 22 26.83 -18.05 9.56
N CYS A 23 26.47 -17.11 10.43
CA CYS A 23 25.09 -16.76 10.72
C CYS A 23 24.50 -16.19 9.43
N GLY A 24 24.15 -17.06 8.50
CA GLY A 24 23.45 -16.71 7.28
C GLY A 24 22.13 -16.12 7.70
N LYS A 25 21.99 -14.79 7.61
CA LYS A 25 20.66 -14.18 7.59
C LYS A 25 19.89 -14.94 6.54
N LYS A 26 18.89 -15.72 6.94
CA LYS A 26 17.96 -16.33 5.99
C LYS A 26 17.45 -15.20 5.12
N GLU A 27 17.89 -15.17 3.88
CA GLU A 27 17.33 -14.31 2.87
C GLU A 27 15.85 -14.63 2.81
N PHE A 28 15.03 -13.62 3.07
CA PHE A 28 13.59 -13.79 3.10
C PHE A 28 13.12 -13.95 1.65
N SER A 29 12.82 -15.19 1.25
CA SER A 29 12.13 -15.45 -0.01
C SER A 29 10.61 -15.38 0.20
N LEU A 30 9.94 -14.54 -0.59
CA LEU A 30 8.49 -14.60 -0.71
C LEU A 30 8.07 -16.01 -1.13
N PRO A 31 6.98 -16.56 -0.56
CA PRO A 31 6.37 -17.76 -1.10
C PRO A 31 6.12 -17.61 -2.61
N GLU A 32 6.37 -18.67 -3.39
CA GLU A 32 6.18 -18.64 -4.85
C GLU A 32 4.75 -18.23 -5.24
N SER A 33 3.76 -18.59 -4.40
CA SER A 33 2.35 -18.21 -4.55
C SER A 33 2.08 -16.71 -4.43
N LEU A 34 3.06 -15.90 -4.00
CA LEU A 34 3.00 -14.44 -3.88
C LEU A 34 3.78 -13.70 -4.96
N LYS A 35 4.34 -14.42 -5.89
CA LYS A 35 5.02 -13.82 -7.01
C LYS A 35 4.01 -13.64 -8.14
N ASN A 36 3.75 -12.40 -8.51
CA ASN A 36 2.89 -11.95 -9.59
C ASN A 36 1.39 -11.91 -9.22
N ALA A 37 0.94 -10.77 -8.74
CA ALA A 37 -0.46 -10.42 -8.63
C ALA A 37 -1.15 -10.54 -10.01
N ASP A 38 -2.41 -10.94 -10.01
CA ASP A 38 -3.18 -11.20 -11.23
C ASP A 38 -3.58 -9.88 -11.90
N LYS A 39 -2.87 -9.50 -12.96
CA LYS A 39 -3.09 -8.26 -13.70
C LYS A 39 -4.49 -8.16 -14.33
N GLU A 40 -5.05 -9.28 -14.79
CA GLU A 40 -6.41 -9.31 -15.38
C GLU A 40 -7.46 -9.03 -14.29
N LYS A 41 -7.22 -9.49 -13.06
CA LYS A 41 -8.03 -9.12 -11.91
C LYS A 41 -7.85 -7.67 -11.51
N GLY A 42 -6.61 -7.16 -11.53
CA GLY A 42 -6.32 -5.76 -11.22
C GLY A 42 -7.11 -4.81 -12.11
N ILE A 43 -7.05 -5.00 -13.42
CA ILE A 43 -7.79 -4.16 -14.37
C ILE A 43 -9.31 -4.36 -14.24
N TYR A 44 -9.79 -5.59 -14.00
CA TYR A 44 -11.19 -5.85 -13.74
C TYR A 44 -11.74 -5.08 -12.54
N PHE A 45 -10.97 -4.97 -11.44
CA PHE A 45 -11.40 -4.21 -10.27
C PHE A 45 -11.48 -2.71 -10.57
N ALA A 46 -10.54 -2.17 -11.34
CA ALA A 46 -10.58 -0.78 -11.78
C ALA A 46 -11.78 -0.51 -12.73
N GLU A 47 -12.05 -1.39 -13.70
CA GLU A 47 -13.23 -1.32 -14.57
C GLU A 47 -14.52 -1.32 -13.77
N LYS A 48 -14.58 -2.16 -12.72
CA LYS A 48 -15.75 -2.19 -11.81
C LYS A 48 -15.91 -0.88 -11.06
N SER A 49 -14.83 -0.30 -10.55
CA SER A 49 -14.85 1.01 -9.91
C SER A 49 -15.45 2.06 -10.85
N VAL A 50 -14.87 2.20 -12.03
CA VAL A 50 -15.31 3.18 -13.04
C VAL A 50 -16.75 2.95 -13.51
N SER A 51 -17.23 1.70 -13.53
CA SER A 51 -18.60 1.37 -13.95
C SER A 51 -19.70 1.95 -13.04
N PHE A 52 -19.36 2.43 -11.84
CA PHE A 52 -20.30 3.14 -10.95
C PHE A 52 -20.46 4.62 -11.33
N GLY A 53 -19.66 5.15 -12.28
CA GLY A 53 -19.66 6.57 -12.66
C GLY A 53 -18.98 7.45 -11.60
N ASP A 54 -19.37 8.72 -11.55
CA ASP A 54 -18.84 9.69 -10.58
C ASP A 54 -19.13 9.23 -9.15
N ARG A 55 -18.07 9.05 -8.37
CA ARG A 55 -18.13 8.46 -7.00
C ARG A 55 -17.78 9.48 -5.92
N TYR A 56 -18.06 10.77 -6.15
CA TYR A 56 -17.76 11.79 -5.14
C TYR A 56 -18.49 11.54 -3.82
N SER A 57 -17.87 11.94 -2.72
CA SER A 57 -18.39 11.76 -1.37
C SER A 57 -19.80 12.31 -1.21
N GLY A 58 -20.67 11.55 -0.53
CA GLY A 58 -22.07 11.86 -0.37
C GLY A 58 -22.97 11.48 -1.56
N SER A 59 -22.42 11.04 -2.70
CA SER A 59 -23.21 10.59 -3.85
C SER A 59 -23.85 9.21 -3.63
N GLU A 60 -24.90 8.90 -4.40
CA GLU A 60 -25.47 7.56 -4.40
C GLU A 60 -24.49 6.53 -5.01
N ASN A 61 -23.67 6.95 -5.95
CA ASN A 61 -22.71 6.07 -6.62
C ASN A 61 -21.60 5.61 -5.68
N ILE A 62 -21.01 6.49 -4.85
CA ILE A 62 -20.02 6.08 -3.87
C ILE A 62 -20.62 5.10 -2.85
N ARG A 63 -21.87 5.31 -2.44
CA ARG A 63 -22.56 4.38 -1.54
C ARG A 63 -22.70 2.99 -2.16
N LYS A 64 -23.15 2.90 -3.42
CA LYS A 64 -23.30 1.65 -4.17
C LYS A 64 -21.94 0.98 -4.39
N TYR A 65 -20.92 1.77 -4.70
CA TYR A 65 -19.56 1.27 -4.89
C TYR A 65 -18.98 0.71 -3.59
N GLY A 66 -19.14 1.40 -2.47
CA GLY A 66 -18.74 0.90 -1.16
C GLY A 66 -19.45 -0.41 -0.78
N ASP A 67 -20.76 -0.54 -1.08
CA ASP A 67 -21.49 -1.79 -0.87
C ASP A 67 -20.91 -2.94 -1.73
N TRP A 68 -20.47 -2.63 -2.94
CA TRP A 68 -19.80 -3.60 -3.81
C TRP A 68 -18.41 -3.98 -3.26
N ILE A 69 -17.60 -3.02 -2.78
CA ILE A 69 -16.30 -3.30 -2.13
C ILE A 69 -16.49 -4.26 -0.96
N ILE A 70 -17.46 -3.98 -0.07
CA ILE A 70 -17.78 -4.85 1.08
C ILE A 70 -18.14 -6.25 0.63
N LYS A 71 -18.98 -6.37 -0.41
CA LYS A 71 -19.39 -7.66 -0.97
C LYS A 71 -18.20 -8.41 -1.57
N GLU A 72 -17.29 -7.70 -2.22
CA GLU A 72 -16.09 -8.30 -2.83
C GLU A 72 -15.12 -8.78 -1.75
N LEU A 73 -14.82 -7.96 -0.75
CA LEU A 73 -13.96 -8.32 0.38
C LEU A 73 -14.46 -9.58 1.10
N LYS A 74 -15.77 -9.71 1.32
CA LYS A 74 -16.36 -10.88 1.97
C LYS A 74 -16.19 -12.19 1.20
N LYS A 75 -15.78 -12.17 -0.07
CA LYS A 75 -15.47 -13.38 -0.84
C LYS A 75 -14.07 -13.92 -0.54
N PHE A 76 -13.16 -13.09 -0.02
CA PHE A 76 -11.79 -13.50 0.23
C PHE A 76 -11.68 -14.29 1.53
N PRO A 77 -10.99 -15.45 1.54
CA PRO A 77 -10.87 -16.29 2.73
C PRO A 77 -10.26 -15.55 3.92
N GLY A 78 -10.87 -15.66 5.09
CA GLY A 78 -10.35 -15.07 6.33
C GLY A 78 -10.46 -13.55 6.43
N MET A 79 -11.17 -12.91 5.51
CA MET A 79 -11.41 -11.46 5.53
C MET A 79 -12.53 -11.12 6.49
N GLU A 80 -12.23 -10.29 7.49
CA GLU A 80 -13.22 -9.60 8.32
C GLU A 80 -13.46 -8.23 7.72
N VAL A 81 -14.69 -7.72 7.70
CA VAL A 81 -15.03 -6.40 7.15
C VAL A 81 -15.68 -5.55 8.21
N GLU A 82 -15.13 -4.37 8.42
CA GLU A 82 -15.63 -3.33 9.33
C GLU A 82 -15.93 -2.07 8.53
N GLU A 83 -16.81 -1.22 9.06
CA GLU A 83 -17.14 0.09 8.48
C GLU A 83 -16.98 1.18 9.55
N GLU A 84 -16.44 2.32 9.17
CA GLU A 84 -16.44 3.54 9.96
C GLU A 84 -17.36 4.56 9.30
N VAL A 85 -18.54 4.77 9.87
CA VAL A 85 -19.52 5.76 9.38
C VAL A 85 -19.46 6.99 10.27
N PHE A 86 -19.29 8.15 9.67
CA PHE A 86 -19.19 9.42 10.38
C PHE A 86 -19.73 10.54 9.49
N SER A 87 -20.01 11.70 10.09
CA SER A 87 -20.42 12.88 9.35
C SER A 87 -19.61 14.08 9.81
N CYS A 88 -19.31 14.98 8.89
CA CYS A 88 -18.71 16.26 9.20
C CYS A 88 -19.22 17.37 8.26
N ASP A 89 -19.03 18.58 8.70
CA ASP A 89 -19.34 19.75 7.89
C ASP A 89 -18.26 19.94 6.83
N THR A 90 -18.70 20.26 5.63
CA THR A 90 -17.86 20.51 4.46
C THR A 90 -18.30 21.83 3.82
N PRO A 91 -17.56 22.40 2.86
CA PRO A 91 -17.99 23.59 2.13
C PRO A 91 -19.36 23.48 1.48
N THR A 92 -19.79 22.27 1.11
CA THR A 92 -21.11 22.05 0.48
C THR A 92 -22.19 21.56 1.44
N GLY A 93 -21.94 21.54 2.76
CA GLY A 93 -22.87 21.13 3.81
C GLY A 93 -22.40 19.91 4.60
N ASN A 94 -23.27 19.39 5.46
CA ASN A 94 -22.97 18.20 6.26
C ASN A 94 -23.05 16.94 5.39
N ILE A 95 -21.94 16.19 5.27
CA ILE A 95 -21.85 14.97 4.48
C ILE A 95 -21.56 13.78 5.39
N SER A 96 -22.21 12.65 5.07
CA SER A 96 -21.92 11.36 5.68
C SER A 96 -20.87 10.63 4.85
N PHE A 97 -19.77 10.25 5.49
CA PHE A 97 -18.65 9.51 4.94
C PHE A 97 -18.63 8.09 5.49
N ARG A 98 -17.96 7.19 4.76
CA ARG A 98 -17.85 5.79 5.14
C ARG A 98 -16.51 5.19 4.74
N ASN A 99 -15.59 5.01 5.69
CA ASN A 99 -14.43 4.16 5.45
C ASN A 99 -14.82 2.68 5.50
N ILE A 100 -14.19 1.86 4.66
CA ILE A 100 -14.35 0.41 4.64
C ILE A 100 -13.02 -0.22 5.00
N ILE A 101 -13.02 -1.19 5.93
CA ILE A 101 -11.81 -1.84 6.40
C ILE A 101 -11.92 -3.35 6.16
N GLY A 102 -11.09 -3.87 5.26
CA GLY A 102 -10.83 -5.30 5.13
C GLY A 102 -9.70 -5.70 6.09
N LYS A 103 -9.92 -6.71 6.92
CA LYS A 103 -8.98 -7.08 7.96
C LYS A 103 -8.54 -8.53 7.82
N ILE A 104 -7.24 -8.75 7.73
CA ILE A 104 -6.61 -10.08 7.73
C ILE A 104 -5.88 -10.26 9.05
N SER A 105 -6.39 -11.14 9.90
CA SER A 105 -5.84 -11.40 11.23
C SER A 105 -4.44 -12.02 11.16
N GLY A 106 -3.45 -11.35 11.78
CA GLY A 106 -2.07 -11.81 11.93
C GLY A 106 -1.81 -12.60 13.21
N LYS A 107 -0.53 -12.72 13.59
CA LYS A 107 -0.08 -13.39 14.82
C LYS A 107 -0.22 -12.48 16.05
N SER A 108 -0.31 -11.17 15.87
CA SER A 108 -0.51 -10.18 16.93
C SER A 108 -1.63 -9.19 16.59
N GLN A 109 -2.04 -8.43 17.61
CA GLN A 109 -3.01 -7.34 17.46
C GLN A 109 -2.35 -6.03 16.95
N ASP A 110 -1.01 -5.94 16.97
CA ASP A 110 -0.33 -4.86 16.27
C ASP A 110 -0.69 -4.94 14.80
N HIS A 111 -0.85 -3.81 14.14
CA HIS A 111 -1.35 -3.79 12.78
C HIS A 111 -0.57 -2.85 11.86
N VAL A 112 -0.63 -3.15 10.58
CA VAL A 112 -0.16 -2.30 9.48
C VAL A 112 -1.36 -1.95 8.62
N ILE A 113 -1.41 -0.71 8.17
CA ILE A 113 -2.46 -0.22 7.27
C ILE A 113 -1.91 -0.16 5.85
N VAL A 114 -2.68 -0.65 4.90
CA VAL A 114 -2.54 -0.29 3.48
C VAL A 114 -3.82 0.42 3.09
N GLY A 115 -3.72 1.64 2.60
CA GLY A 115 -4.85 2.50 2.30
C GLY A 115 -4.91 2.92 0.84
N ALA A 116 -6.11 3.29 0.38
CA ALA A 116 -6.37 4.01 -0.85
C ALA A 116 -7.71 4.72 -0.69
N HIS A 117 -7.88 5.88 -1.31
CA HIS A 117 -9.19 6.48 -1.39
C HIS A 117 -10.04 5.77 -2.46
N TYR A 118 -11.38 5.81 -2.31
CA TYR A 118 -12.31 5.20 -3.25
C TYR A 118 -13.35 6.18 -3.80
N ASP A 119 -13.35 7.40 -3.29
CA ASP A 119 -14.10 8.52 -3.85
C ASP A 119 -13.42 9.09 -5.10
N THR A 120 -14.09 10.02 -5.76
CA THR A 120 -13.56 10.79 -6.88
C THR A 120 -13.80 12.26 -6.66
N LYS A 121 -12.95 13.10 -7.24
CA LYS A 121 -13.19 14.53 -7.37
C LYS A 121 -14.56 14.81 -8.01
N ARG A 122 -15.23 15.82 -7.50
CA ARG A 122 -16.48 16.32 -8.10
C ARG A 122 -16.20 17.49 -9.04
N PHE A 123 -16.52 17.33 -10.31
CA PHE A 123 -16.50 18.41 -11.27
C PHE A 123 -17.94 18.76 -11.71
N SER A 124 -18.24 20.07 -11.84
CA SER A 124 -19.55 20.52 -12.32
C SER A 124 -19.64 20.61 -13.85
N THR A 125 -18.50 20.52 -14.53
CA THR A 125 -18.38 20.78 -15.96
C THR A 125 -18.26 19.52 -16.81
N PHE A 126 -17.84 18.40 -16.22
CA PHE A 126 -17.71 17.12 -16.90
C PHE A 126 -17.85 15.96 -15.88
N PRO A 127 -18.26 14.76 -16.33
CA PRO A 127 -18.20 13.55 -15.51
C PRO A 127 -16.73 13.12 -15.32
N PHE A 128 -16.37 12.70 -14.10
CA PHE A 128 -15.00 12.29 -13.79
C PHE A 128 -14.94 10.80 -13.49
N ALA A 129 -14.31 10.05 -14.39
CA ALA A 129 -14.21 8.60 -14.24
C ALA A 129 -13.27 8.19 -13.10
N GLY A 130 -12.19 8.95 -12.85
CA GLY A 130 -11.20 8.65 -11.82
C GLY A 130 -10.65 7.23 -11.99
N ALA A 131 -10.13 6.91 -13.18
CA ALA A 131 -9.66 5.56 -13.48
C ALA A 131 -8.31 5.29 -12.81
N ASN A 132 -7.42 6.27 -12.80
CA ASN A 132 -6.20 6.23 -12.03
C ASN A 132 -6.43 6.79 -10.64
N ASP A 133 -7.08 7.94 -10.58
CA ASP A 133 -7.36 8.70 -9.37
C ASP A 133 -8.61 8.14 -8.65
N GLY A 134 -8.34 7.35 -7.60
CA GLY A 134 -9.27 6.57 -6.78
C GLY A 134 -9.48 5.12 -7.23
N ALA A 135 -9.66 4.82 -8.54
CA ALA A 135 -9.96 3.44 -8.92
C ALA A 135 -8.73 2.53 -8.95
N SER A 136 -7.55 3.01 -9.34
CA SER A 136 -6.34 2.18 -9.40
C SER A 136 -5.85 1.75 -8.02
N GLY A 137 -5.81 2.67 -7.05
CA GLY A 137 -5.45 2.38 -5.67
C GLY A 137 -6.43 1.40 -5.01
N THR A 138 -7.74 1.64 -5.19
CA THR A 138 -8.78 0.70 -4.73
C THR A 138 -8.64 -0.68 -5.35
N ALA A 139 -8.35 -0.76 -6.66
CA ALA A 139 -8.13 -2.03 -7.35
C ALA A 139 -6.90 -2.77 -6.81
N ALA A 140 -5.81 -2.06 -6.52
CA ALA A 140 -4.61 -2.62 -5.92
C ALA A 140 -4.90 -3.17 -4.50
N LEU A 141 -5.70 -2.49 -3.67
CA LEU A 141 -6.12 -3.01 -2.36
C LEU A 141 -6.92 -4.31 -2.48
N LEU A 142 -7.87 -4.37 -3.42
CA LEU A 142 -8.67 -5.59 -3.65
C LEU A 142 -7.78 -6.73 -4.17
N LEU A 143 -6.79 -6.44 -4.99
CA LEU A 143 -5.84 -7.42 -5.50
C LEU A 143 -4.91 -7.95 -4.40
N ILE A 144 -4.47 -7.08 -3.47
CA ILE A 144 -3.73 -7.46 -2.26
C ILE A 144 -4.60 -8.37 -1.38
N ALA A 145 -5.88 -8.02 -1.19
CA ALA A 145 -6.85 -8.82 -0.44
C ALA A 145 -7.02 -10.23 -1.03
N ASP A 146 -7.21 -10.32 -2.35
CA ASP A 146 -7.33 -11.61 -3.06
C ASP A 146 -6.06 -12.45 -2.94
N THR A 147 -4.90 -11.81 -3.05
CA THR A 147 -3.60 -12.49 -3.00
C THR A 147 -3.29 -13.01 -1.59
N LEU A 148 -3.40 -12.13 -0.57
CA LEU A 148 -3.07 -12.48 0.80
C LEU A 148 -4.12 -13.36 1.48
N GLY A 149 -5.38 -13.25 1.09
CA GLY A 149 -6.45 -14.12 1.60
C GLY A 149 -6.27 -15.59 1.27
N LYS A 150 -5.46 -15.94 0.27
CA LYS A 150 -5.15 -17.32 -0.13
C LYS A 150 -3.98 -17.93 0.65
N ILE A 151 -3.30 -17.16 1.50
CA ILE A 151 -2.08 -17.59 2.15
C ILE A 151 -2.39 -18.14 3.54
N GLN A 152 -1.88 -19.35 3.82
CA GLN A 152 -2.02 -19.98 5.13
C GLN A 152 -1.07 -19.39 6.21
N GLU A 153 0.10 -18.87 5.78
CA GLU A 153 1.06 -18.31 6.71
C GLU A 153 0.65 -16.91 7.17
N LYS A 154 0.32 -16.78 8.44
CA LYS A 154 -0.06 -15.48 9.01
C LYS A 154 1.13 -14.52 9.10
N LEU A 155 0.90 -13.27 8.73
CA LEU A 155 1.81 -12.15 9.01
C LEU A 155 2.01 -12.01 10.53
N PRO A 156 3.14 -11.46 11.00
CA PRO A 156 3.39 -11.24 12.43
C PRO A 156 2.43 -10.22 13.05
N TYR A 157 1.82 -9.38 12.26
CA TYR A 157 0.86 -8.34 12.59
C TYR A 157 -0.44 -8.52 11.80
N THR A 158 -1.52 -7.92 12.26
CA THR A 158 -2.79 -7.85 11.54
C THR A 158 -2.69 -6.84 10.41
N LEU A 159 -3.23 -7.14 9.23
CA LEU A 159 -3.30 -6.22 8.11
C LEU A 159 -4.69 -5.58 8.04
N HIS A 160 -4.73 -4.26 7.97
CA HIS A 160 -5.92 -3.49 7.67
C HIS A 160 -5.80 -2.91 6.25
N LEU A 161 -6.70 -3.28 5.37
CA LEU A 161 -6.89 -2.70 4.04
C LEU A 161 -7.99 -1.66 4.16
N VAL A 162 -7.64 -0.38 4.10
CA VAL A 162 -8.56 0.71 4.41
C VAL A 162 -8.88 1.49 3.13
N PHE A 163 -10.15 1.49 2.77
CA PHE A 163 -10.70 2.28 1.67
C PHE A 163 -11.24 3.57 2.27
N PHE A 164 -10.55 4.69 2.02
CA PHE A 164 -10.90 5.99 2.56
C PHE A 164 -11.97 6.68 1.70
N ASP A 165 -12.94 7.31 2.36
CA ASP A 165 -13.95 8.16 1.73
C ASP A 165 -13.61 9.62 2.01
N GLY A 166 -13.70 10.47 0.99
CA GLY A 166 -13.49 11.91 1.13
C GLY A 166 -12.03 12.31 1.24
N GLU A 167 -11.15 11.66 0.49
CA GLU A 167 -9.82 12.17 0.24
C GLU A 167 -9.92 13.48 -0.53
N GLU A 168 -10.74 13.48 -1.58
CA GLU A 168 -10.92 14.58 -2.50
C GLU A 168 -11.62 15.79 -1.87
N CYS A 169 -10.97 16.94 -1.95
CA CYS A 169 -11.61 18.19 -1.52
C CYS A 169 -12.73 18.61 -2.47
N GLN A 170 -13.74 19.28 -1.93
CA GLN A 170 -14.86 19.81 -2.72
C GLN A 170 -14.53 21.16 -3.35
N GLU A 171 -13.81 22.00 -2.63
CA GLU A 171 -13.28 23.28 -3.08
C GLU A 171 -11.75 23.26 -2.99
N ASP A 172 -11.19 23.49 -1.81
CA ASP A 172 -9.76 23.52 -1.56
C ASP A 172 -9.41 22.71 -0.31
N TYR A 173 -8.31 21.95 -0.33
CA TYR A 173 -7.85 21.19 0.82
C TYR A 173 -7.66 22.08 2.05
N GLY A 174 -8.27 21.69 3.18
CA GLY A 174 -8.27 22.45 4.42
C GLY A 174 -8.71 21.65 5.63
N GLU A 175 -9.02 22.36 6.72
CA GLU A 175 -9.46 21.74 7.97
C GLU A 175 -10.74 20.93 7.77
N ASN A 176 -11.70 21.50 7.03
CA ASN A 176 -13.03 20.93 6.79
C ASN A 176 -13.24 20.50 5.33
N ASP A 177 -12.17 20.32 4.57
CA ASP A 177 -12.27 19.88 3.17
C ASP A 177 -11.10 18.99 2.78
N GLY A 178 -11.40 17.82 2.24
CA GLY A 178 -10.46 16.77 1.86
C GLY A 178 -9.87 15.97 3.04
N LEU A 179 -9.37 14.78 2.74
CA LEU A 179 -8.77 13.82 3.67
C LEU A 179 -9.69 13.41 4.83
N HIS A 180 -11.02 13.48 4.65
CA HIS A 180 -11.98 13.22 5.73
C HIS A 180 -11.84 11.82 6.31
N GLY A 181 -11.73 10.80 5.44
CA GLY A 181 -11.61 9.41 5.83
C GLY A 181 -10.35 9.12 6.62
N SER A 182 -9.21 9.52 6.10
CA SER A 182 -7.91 9.28 6.75
C SER A 182 -7.74 10.08 8.05
N LYS A 183 -8.19 11.35 8.08
CA LYS A 183 -8.25 12.16 9.30
C LYS A 183 -9.06 11.46 10.39
N TYR A 184 -10.27 10.98 10.04
CA TYR A 184 -11.13 10.26 10.98
C TYR A 184 -10.49 8.95 11.46
N HIS A 185 -9.99 8.14 10.55
CA HIS A 185 -9.36 6.86 10.87
C HIS A 185 -8.13 7.05 11.77
N ALA A 186 -7.20 7.95 11.41
CA ALA A 186 -5.99 8.23 12.18
C ALA A 186 -6.31 8.76 13.58
N ALA A 187 -7.32 9.65 13.71
CA ALA A 187 -7.76 10.17 15.00
C ALA A 187 -8.38 9.10 15.91
N ASN A 188 -8.92 8.02 15.35
CA ASN A 188 -9.61 6.97 16.09
C ASN A 188 -8.78 5.67 16.29
N LEU A 189 -7.54 5.64 15.87
CA LEU A 189 -6.66 4.47 16.03
C LEU A 189 -6.49 4.02 17.48
N TYR A 190 -6.56 4.95 18.44
CA TYR A 190 -6.49 4.63 19.87
C TYR A 190 -7.62 3.71 20.36
N LYS A 191 -8.73 3.61 19.63
CA LYS A 191 -9.85 2.70 19.91
C LYS A 191 -9.57 1.27 19.47
N ARG A 192 -8.56 1.06 18.62
CA ARG A 192 -8.18 -0.24 18.09
C ARG A 192 -7.22 -0.95 19.04
N LYS A 193 -7.26 -2.27 19.05
CA LYS A 193 -6.30 -3.09 19.80
C LYS A 193 -4.96 -3.12 19.08
N GLY A 194 -3.88 -3.16 19.87
CA GLY A 194 -2.52 -3.16 19.35
C GLY A 194 -2.06 -1.78 18.87
N LYS A 195 -0.83 -1.72 18.37
CA LYS A 195 -0.20 -0.49 17.85
C LYS A 195 -0.24 -0.49 16.33
N CYS A 196 -0.55 0.64 15.73
CA CYS A 196 -0.30 0.85 14.30
C CYS A 196 1.21 0.97 14.07
N LYS A 197 1.78 0.08 13.29
CA LYS A 197 3.22 -0.02 13.02
C LYS A 197 3.65 0.78 11.79
N GLY A 198 2.71 1.12 10.93
CA GLY A 198 2.94 1.93 9.74
C GLY A 198 1.75 1.91 8.80
N MET A 199 1.75 2.84 7.87
CA MET A 199 0.73 3.01 6.83
C MET A 199 1.40 3.13 5.46
N ILE A 200 0.89 2.40 4.48
CA ILE A 200 1.28 2.48 3.07
C ILE A 200 0.04 2.94 2.31
N LEU A 201 0.13 4.09 1.66
CA LEU A 201 -0.90 4.61 0.78
C LEU A 201 -0.62 4.17 -0.65
N LEU A 202 -1.67 3.87 -1.40
CA LEU A 202 -1.63 3.59 -2.83
C LEU A 202 -2.54 4.59 -3.53
N ASP A 203 -1.93 5.55 -4.20
CA ASP A 203 -2.64 6.55 -4.99
C ASP A 203 -2.09 6.63 -6.40
N MET A 204 -2.99 6.76 -7.40
CA MET A 204 -2.65 6.87 -8.83
C MET A 204 -1.61 5.83 -9.31
N VAL A 205 -1.81 4.55 -8.96
CA VAL A 205 -0.85 3.46 -9.23
C VAL A 205 -1.18 2.64 -10.48
N GLY A 206 -2.02 3.16 -11.36
CA GLY A 206 -2.50 2.46 -12.54
C GLY A 206 -1.90 2.90 -13.87
N ASP A 207 -1.17 4.01 -13.95
CA ASP A 207 -0.64 4.55 -15.21
C ASP A 207 0.06 3.48 -16.05
N LYS A 208 -0.20 3.44 -17.35
CA LYS A 208 0.50 2.56 -18.31
C LYS A 208 2.01 2.80 -18.33
N GLU A 209 2.44 4.03 -18.08
CA GLU A 209 3.85 4.45 -17.97
C GLU A 209 4.28 4.63 -16.51
N LEU A 210 3.76 3.82 -15.62
CA LEU A 210 3.93 3.90 -14.17
C LEU A 210 5.36 4.24 -13.74
N CYS A 211 5.48 5.27 -12.90
CA CYS A 211 6.70 5.62 -12.19
C CYS A 211 6.38 6.06 -10.75
N ILE A 212 6.37 5.13 -9.80
CA ILE A 212 6.06 5.45 -8.40
C ILE A 212 7.14 6.36 -7.81
N THR A 213 6.73 7.52 -7.31
CA THR A 213 7.61 8.58 -6.80
C THR A 213 7.18 9.03 -5.41
N PRO A 214 7.56 8.29 -4.34
CA PRO A 214 7.18 8.68 -2.98
C PRO A 214 7.55 10.14 -2.70
N PRO A 215 6.60 10.97 -2.19
CA PRO A 215 6.87 12.36 -1.90
C PRO A 215 7.83 12.53 -0.73
N LYS A 216 8.49 13.71 -0.67
CA LYS A 216 9.54 14.02 0.31
C LYS A 216 9.06 13.93 1.77
N ASN A 217 7.77 14.13 2.03
CA ASN A 217 7.18 13.98 3.36
C ASN A 217 6.84 12.53 3.73
N SER A 218 7.08 11.56 2.86
CA SER A 218 6.98 10.14 3.23
C SER A 218 8.07 9.74 4.25
N HIS A 219 7.72 8.82 5.15
CA HIS A 219 8.66 8.36 6.18
C HIS A 219 9.80 7.53 5.58
N SER A 220 11.04 7.94 5.83
CA SER A 220 12.24 7.40 5.17
C SER A 220 12.43 5.88 5.32
N SER A 221 12.03 5.29 6.46
CA SER A 221 12.13 3.84 6.66
C SER A 221 11.21 3.06 5.73
N LEU A 222 10.01 3.58 5.43
CA LEU A 222 9.08 2.93 4.50
C LEU A 222 9.49 3.18 3.04
N VAL A 223 10.04 4.35 2.73
CA VAL A 223 10.65 4.61 1.41
C VAL A 223 11.79 3.63 1.14
N ALA A 224 12.67 3.38 2.13
CA ALA A 224 13.74 2.38 1.98
C ALA A 224 13.20 0.95 1.77
N LEU A 225 12.07 0.60 2.39
CA LEU A 225 11.40 -0.69 2.16
C LEU A 225 10.82 -0.78 0.74
N PHE A 226 10.24 0.31 0.24
CA PHE A 226 9.77 0.40 -1.13
C PHE A 226 10.92 0.21 -2.13
N GLU A 227 12.00 0.99 -1.99
CA GLU A 227 13.17 0.89 -2.86
C GLU A 227 13.73 -0.54 -2.90
N LYS A 228 13.90 -1.18 -1.74
CA LYS A 228 14.34 -2.56 -1.63
C LYS A 228 13.37 -3.54 -2.29
N ALA A 229 12.06 -3.32 -2.15
CA ALA A 229 11.04 -4.16 -2.79
C ALA A 229 11.15 -4.10 -4.32
N VAL A 230 11.25 -2.89 -4.90
CA VAL A 230 11.39 -2.67 -6.34
C VAL A 230 12.70 -3.29 -6.86
N GLU A 231 13.82 -3.09 -6.15
CA GLU A 231 15.12 -3.69 -6.50
C GLU A 231 15.06 -5.21 -6.55
N SER A 232 14.34 -5.84 -5.61
CA SER A 232 14.17 -7.30 -5.57
C SER A 232 13.36 -7.86 -6.76
N MET A 233 12.67 -7.00 -7.50
CA MET A 233 11.87 -7.35 -8.69
C MET A 233 12.58 -7.02 -9.99
N ASP A 234 13.79 -6.42 -9.93
CA ASP A 234 14.52 -5.91 -11.11
C ASP A 234 13.68 -4.93 -11.96
N LYS A 235 12.92 -4.06 -11.29
CA LYS A 235 11.98 -3.10 -11.89
C LYS A 235 12.35 -1.65 -11.57
N ASN A 236 13.63 -1.33 -11.49
CA ASN A 236 14.13 -0.01 -11.09
C ASN A 236 13.64 1.15 -11.97
N SER A 237 13.21 0.89 -13.20
CA SER A 237 12.59 1.89 -14.08
C SER A 237 11.21 2.35 -13.61
N LEU A 238 10.54 1.57 -12.74
CA LEU A 238 9.22 1.88 -12.22
C LEU A 238 9.25 2.65 -10.89
N LYS A 239 10.40 3.15 -10.47
CA LYS A 239 10.57 4.03 -9.31
C LYS A 239 11.29 5.33 -9.70
N GLY A 240 10.85 6.42 -9.14
CA GLY A 240 11.45 7.74 -9.29
C GLY A 240 11.59 8.46 -7.95
N ARG A 241 11.75 9.76 -8.03
CA ARG A 241 11.79 10.66 -6.86
C ARG A 241 10.94 11.89 -7.12
N TYR A 242 10.08 12.21 -6.18
CA TYR A 242 9.37 13.49 -6.16
C TYR A 242 9.97 14.38 -5.07
N ASN A 243 10.46 15.57 -5.47
CA ASN A 243 11.18 16.47 -4.56
C ASN A 243 10.25 17.39 -3.76
N GLY A 244 8.94 17.33 -4.00
CA GLY A 244 7.91 18.05 -3.26
C GLY A 244 7.32 17.23 -2.12
N ALA A 245 6.57 17.90 -1.23
CA ALA A 245 5.62 17.26 -0.34
C ALA A 245 4.25 17.18 -1.06
N ILE A 246 3.51 16.12 -0.81
CA ILE A 246 2.13 15.97 -1.27
C ILE A 246 1.24 15.94 -0.02
N LEU A 247 0.09 16.62 -0.08
CA LEU A 247 -0.96 16.52 0.92
C LEU A 247 -1.92 15.43 0.47
N ASP A 248 -1.91 14.31 1.21
CA ASP A 248 -2.66 13.13 0.88
C ASP A 248 -2.95 12.30 2.15
N ASP A 249 -3.71 11.21 2.04
CA ASP A 249 -4.18 10.34 3.12
C ASP A 249 -3.09 9.76 4.03
N HIS A 250 -1.81 9.79 3.63
CA HIS A 250 -0.69 9.42 4.49
C HIS A 250 -0.36 10.50 5.55
N VAL A 251 -0.69 11.77 5.30
CA VAL A 251 -0.32 12.90 6.16
C VAL A 251 -0.97 12.84 7.54
N PRO A 252 -2.28 12.55 7.70
CA PRO A 252 -2.91 12.41 9.02
C PRO A 252 -2.23 11.37 9.93
N PHE A 253 -1.61 10.33 9.37
CA PHE A 253 -0.86 9.34 10.14
C PHE A 253 0.50 9.87 10.60
N LEU A 254 1.21 10.58 9.72
CA LEU A 254 2.47 11.25 10.08
C LEU A 254 2.28 12.24 11.24
N GLU A 255 1.19 13.00 11.22
CA GLU A 255 0.80 13.92 12.31
C GLU A 255 0.57 13.20 13.66
N LYS A 256 0.22 11.92 13.62
CA LYS A 256 0.09 11.04 14.81
C LYS A 256 1.39 10.28 15.13
N ASN A 257 2.52 10.67 14.52
CA ASN A 257 3.81 10.00 14.65
C ASN A 257 3.77 8.50 14.25
N ILE A 258 2.92 8.15 13.30
CA ILE A 258 2.87 6.84 12.68
C ILE A 258 3.66 6.91 11.38
N PRO A 259 4.68 6.06 11.17
CA PRO A 259 5.39 6.02 9.90
C PRO A 259 4.42 5.77 8.74
N ALA A 260 4.40 6.66 7.76
CA ALA A 260 3.54 6.53 6.60
C ALA A 260 4.32 6.85 5.31
N VAL A 261 3.98 6.19 4.23
CA VAL A 261 4.51 6.41 2.88
C VAL A 261 3.36 6.48 1.90
N ASP A 262 3.46 7.38 0.97
CA ASP A 262 2.59 7.47 -0.17
C ASP A 262 3.33 6.88 -1.40
N LEU A 263 2.76 5.84 -1.98
CA LEU A 263 3.21 5.24 -3.23
C LEU A 263 2.32 5.79 -4.34
N ILE A 264 2.74 6.92 -4.89
CA ILE A 264 2.00 7.66 -5.90
C ILE A 264 2.81 7.82 -7.17
N ASP A 265 2.15 7.75 -8.32
CA ASP A 265 2.67 8.26 -9.58
C ASP A 265 2.04 9.63 -9.88
N PHE A 266 2.78 10.70 -9.54
CA PHE A 266 2.34 12.06 -9.80
C PHE A 266 2.91 12.62 -11.12
N SER A 267 3.09 11.72 -12.11
CA SER A 267 3.53 12.05 -13.48
C SER A 267 2.57 11.53 -14.56
N TYR A 268 1.31 11.40 -14.23
CA TYR A 268 0.24 10.81 -15.04
C TYR A 268 -0.02 11.60 -16.34
N GLY A 269 0.49 11.06 -17.45
CA GLY A 269 0.63 11.77 -18.71
C GLY A 269 1.72 12.84 -18.68
N GLU A 270 1.96 13.52 -19.81
CA GLU A 270 2.98 14.57 -19.88
C GLU A 270 2.63 15.73 -18.92
N ASN A 271 3.49 16.01 -17.94
CA ASN A 271 3.27 17.04 -16.92
C ASN A 271 2.00 16.82 -16.08
N ASN A 272 1.61 15.59 -15.83
CA ASN A 272 0.42 15.22 -15.03
C ASN A 272 -0.92 15.69 -15.65
N VAL A 273 -0.99 15.76 -16.99
CA VAL A 273 -2.13 16.38 -17.71
C VAL A 273 -3.43 15.60 -17.60
N TYR A 274 -3.37 14.31 -17.27
CA TYR A 274 -4.58 13.48 -17.10
C TYR A 274 -5.21 13.61 -15.71
N TRP A 275 -4.41 14.01 -14.70
CA TRP A 275 -4.91 14.20 -13.34
C TRP A 275 -5.97 15.30 -13.29
N HIS A 276 -7.08 15.04 -12.60
CA HIS A 276 -8.23 15.94 -12.45
C HIS A 276 -8.78 16.45 -13.80
N SER A 277 -8.74 15.62 -14.84
CA SER A 277 -9.22 15.95 -16.16
C SER A 277 -10.18 14.89 -16.73
N PRO A 278 -10.97 15.19 -17.77
CA PRO A 278 -11.81 14.19 -18.43
C PRO A 278 -11.02 13.02 -19.05
N GLU A 279 -9.70 13.16 -19.15
CA GLU A 279 -8.80 12.15 -19.74
C GLU A 279 -8.37 11.07 -18.73
N ASP A 280 -8.73 11.18 -17.44
CA ASP A 280 -8.49 10.10 -16.48
C ASP A 280 -9.45 8.94 -16.71
N THR A 281 -9.13 8.11 -17.69
CA THR A 281 -9.97 7.05 -18.23
C THR A 281 -9.25 5.71 -18.32
N MET A 282 -10.02 4.62 -18.48
CA MET A 282 -9.49 3.25 -18.49
C MET A 282 -8.41 2.97 -19.54
N ASP A 283 -8.41 3.72 -20.65
CA ASP A 283 -7.39 3.60 -21.71
C ASP A 283 -6.02 4.16 -21.31
N LYS A 284 -5.89 4.87 -20.19
CA LYS A 284 -4.63 5.39 -19.64
C LYS A 284 -3.98 4.46 -18.64
N ILE A 285 -4.74 3.54 -18.05
CA ILE A 285 -4.24 2.64 -17.00
C ILE A 285 -4.01 1.22 -17.51
N SER A 286 -3.27 0.41 -16.73
CA SER A 286 -2.98 -0.97 -17.07
C SER A 286 -3.07 -1.91 -15.85
N GLY A 287 -3.46 -3.15 -16.10
CA GLY A 287 -3.44 -4.19 -15.07
C GLY A 287 -2.03 -4.55 -14.61
N GLU A 288 -1.02 -4.38 -15.48
CA GLU A 288 0.39 -4.56 -15.17
C GLU A 288 0.86 -3.61 -14.07
N SER A 289 0.46 -2.35 -14.17
CA SER A 289 0.83 -1.30 -13.19
C SER A 289 0.15 -1.55 -11.84
N ILE A 290 -1.15 -1.85 -11.83
CA ILE A 290 -1.90 -2.19 -10.63
C ILE A 290 -1.32 -3.45 -9.96
N ALA A 291 -0.99 -4.48 -10.74
CA ALA A 291 -0.37 -5.70 -10.22
C ALA A 291 1.03 -5.42 -9.66
N PHE A 292 1.84 -4.59 -10.32
CA PHE A 292 3.15 -4.20 -9.83
C PHE A 292 3.07 -3.46 -8.49
N ALA A 293 2.19 -2.47 -8.35
CA ALA A 293 1.98 -1.74 -7.10
C ALA A 293 1.53 -2.68 -5.96
N SER A 294 0.65 -3.64 -6.27
CA SER A 294 0.23 -4.69 -5.33
C SER A 294 1.39 -5.58 -4.90
N ASP A 295 2.21 -6.07 -5.84
CA ASP A 295 3.37 -6.93 -5.57
C ASP A 295 4.45 -6.21 -4.74
N VAL A 296 4.74 -4.95 -5.06
CA VAL A 296 5.66 -4.10 -4.29
C VAL A 296 5.16 -3.96 -2.86
N THR A 297 3.89 -3.64 -2.68
CA THR A 297 3.28 -3.49 -1.34
C THR A 297 3.34 -4.78 -0.54
N ILE A 298 3.01 -5.92 -1.14
CA ILE A 298 3.13 -7.23 -0.49
C ILE A 298 4.57 -7.49 -0.06
N ARG A 299 5.57 -7.18 -0.89
CA ARG A 299 7.00 -7.31 -0.54
C ARG A 299 7.38 -6.39 0.61
N MET A 300 6.90 -5.15 0.62
CA MET A 300 7.11 -4.22 1.74
C MET A 300 6.56 -4.81 3.04
N LEU A 301 5.31 -5.29 3.03
CA LEU A 301 4.66 -5.94 4.18
C LEU A 301 5.50 -7.13 4.70
N TYR A 302 6.01 -7.98 3.83
CA TYR A 302 6.86 -9.08 4.24
C TYR A 302 8.23 -8.62 4.78
N ASN A 303 8.81 -7.56 4.22
CA ASN A 303 10.08 -7.00 4.69
C ASN A 303 9.93 -6.29 6.05
N MET A 304 8.77 -5.71 6.37
CA MET A 304 8.48 -5.10 7.67
C MET A 304 8.63 -6.10 8.85
N LYS A 305 8.47 -7.41 8.62
CA LYS A 305 8.73 -8.45 9.64
C LYS A 305 10.13 -8.34 10.26
N ASN A 306 11.09 -7.81 9.53
CA ASN A 306 12.51 -7.82 9.88
C ASN A 306 13.03 -6.47 10.39
N THR A 307 12.21 -5.42 10.43
CA THR A 307 12.68 -4.05 10.69
C THR A 307 12.46 -3.57 12.12
N GLY A 308 11.73 -4.30 12.96
CA GLY A 308 11.41 -3.86 14.33
C GLY A 308 10.47 -2.63 14.39
N LEU A 309 9.87 -2.24 13.25
CA LEU A 309 8.80 -1.24 13.15
C LEU A 309 7.57 -1.72 13.89
#